data_b29b4040997ca4e14ebfa5f70a0a5e80
#
_entry.id   b29b4040997ca4e14ebfa5f70a0a5e80
#
_cell.length_a   1.000
_cell.length_b   1.000
_cell.length_c   1.000
_cell.angle_alpha   90.00
_cell.angle_beta   90.00
_cell.angle_gamma   90.00
#
_symmetry.space_group_name_H-M   'P 1'
#
loop_
_entity.id
_entity.type
_entity.pdbx_description
1 polymer ?
#
loop_
_entity_poly.entity_id
_entity_poly.type
_entity_poly.pdbx_seq_one_letter_code
_entity_poly.pdbx_strand_id
1 'polypeptide(L)'
;MKKKILYVSSKGSIHDYRFLNKLSRDYDVLFLHYAADRIIPEIDRIDSLNIISKIPAFRSFPLLSEINHFRNVVKEFKPDIVHTGYVWQVGILAAVTDVHPHLAMPWGSDILIEPDRSFIKKKLVAKVMHQCDHIQCDSEYVKNKIIKDYSVNSDKITVFPWGIELSLFSKQNKASCRSKLKIDENKFVLIFNRHMEHLYGADNLISAFSLFSKGKDDVLLLVLSDGSMRNKILKFITENNLENKVSLIGRVPNTELPLFLNSSDVYISPSLSDGSSLSLLEAMACGLGVIVSDVPSIREWINSENGIVTPINDINALAQAMELYYNSRELIATHGKINRQIASEKADWDINYKKLQAIYDRLLT
;
A
#
# COMPACT_ATOMS: atom_id res chain seq x y z
N MET A 1 29.60 -10.72 12.85
CA MET A 1 28.46 -11.48 12.27
C MET A 1 27.33 -10.51 12.00
N LYS A 2 26.56 -10.70 10.92
CA LYS A 2 25.33 -9.91 10.70
C LYS A 2 24.34 -10.22 11.83
N LYS A 3 23.56 -9.21 12.24
CA LYS A 3 22.43 -9.39 13.16
C LYS A 3 21.32 -10.19 12.49
N LYS A 4 20.62 -11.00 13.27
CA LYS A 4 19.57 -11.91 12.79
C LYS A 4 18.20 -11.30 12.93
N ILE A 5 17.48 -11.17 11.83
CA ILE A 5 16.12 -10.64 11.78
C ILE A 5 15.15 -11.75 11.38
N LEU A 6 14.18 -12.06 12.23
CA LEU A 6 13.03 -12.87 11.86
C LEU A 6 11.93 -11.94 11.34
N TYR A 7 11.81 -11.84 10.01
CA TYR A 7 10.73 -11.10 9.38
C TYR A 7 9.51 -12.01 9.17
N VAL A 8 8.36 -11.61 9.72
CA VAL A 8 7.14 -12.44 9.71
C VAL A 8 6.01 -11.69 9.03
N SER A 9 5.41 -12.29 8.02
CA SER A 9 4.28 -11.71 7.30
C SER A 9 3.21 -12.74 6.96
N SER A 10 1.99 -12.27 6.76
CA SER A 10 0.86 -13.11 6.34
C SER A 10 0.61 -13.10 4.83
N LYS A 11 1.39 -12.36 4.03
CA LYS A 11 1.06 -12.13 2.61
C LYS A 11 2.12 -12.51 1.58
N GLY A 12 3.41 -12.27 1.83
CA GLY A 12 4.45 -12.50 0.82
C GLY A 12 4.23 -11.64 -0.45
N SER A 13 3.94 -10.37 -0.27
CA SER A 13 3.54 -9.41 -1.30
C SER A 13 4.71 -8.52 -1.77
N ILE A 14 4.44 -7.62 -2.72
CA ILE A 14 5.41 -6.60 -3.16
C ILE A 14 5.88 -5.70 -1.99
N HIS A 15 5.06 -5.51 -0.97
CA HIS A 15 5.44 -4.78 0.22
C HIS A 15 6.51 -5.54 1.02
N ASP A 16 6.32 -6.85 1.21
CA ASP A 16 7.31 -7.71 1.86
C ASP A 16 8.62 -7.73 1.06
N TYR A 17 8.54 -7.84 -0.27
CA TYR A 17 9.72 -7.80 -1.15
C TYR A 17 10.57 -6.55 -0.93
N ARG A 18 9.95 -5.37 -0.84
CA ARG A 18 10.68 -4.11 -0.62
C ARG A 18 11.51 -4.14 0.67
N PHE A 19 10.94 -4.64 1.76
CA PHE A 19 11.67 -4.81 3.03
C PHE A 19 12.74 -5.91 2.91
N LEU A 20 12.37 -7.09 2.46
CA LEU A 20 13.25 -8.25 2.40
C LEU A 20 14.46 -8.02 1.51
N ASN A 21 14.28 -7.38 0.34
CA ASN A 21 15.36 -7.05 -0.58
C ASN A 21 16.42 -6.11 0.01
N LYS A 22 16.03 -5.20 0.89
CA LYS A 22 16.98 -4.31 1.60
C LYS A 22 17.55 -5.00 2.84
N LEU A 23 16.70 -5.58 3.67
CA LEU A 23 17.12 -6.22 4.91
C LEU A 23 18.13 -7.33 4.69
N SER A 24 17.95 -8.18 3.66
CA SER A 24 18.85 -9.31 3.36
C SER A 24 20.28 -8.87 2.99
N ARG A 25 20.47 -7.63 2.54
CA ARG A 25 21.80 -7.06 2.27
C ARG A 25 22.54 -6.73 3.56
N ASP A 26 21.83 -6.21 4.56
CA ASP A 26 22.41 -5.66 5.78
C ASP A 26 22.39 -6.65 6.94
N TYR A 27 21.42 -7.56 6.98
CA TYR A 27 21.15 -8.51 8.06
C TYR A 27 21.13 -9.95 7.58
N ASP A 28 21.22 -10.91 8.53
CA ASP A 28 20.88 -12.31 8.31
C ASP A 28 19.37 -12.46 8.52
N VAL A 29 18.62 -12.62 7.42
CA VAL A 29 17.15 -12.58 7.46
C VAL A 29 16.55 -13.95 7.23
N LEU A 30 15.70 -14.36 8.16
CA LEU A 30 14.77 -15.46 7.95
C LEU A 30 13.36 -14.88 7.71
N PHE A 31 12.79 -15.17 6.55
CA PHE A 31 11.41 -14.83 6.23
C PHE A 31 10.47 -15.99 6.56
N LEU A 32 9.63 -15.80 7.57
CA LEU A 32 8.55 -16.72 7.93
C LEU A 32 7.22 -16.14 7.44
N HIS A 33 6.59 -16.80 6.49
CA HIS A 33 5.29 -16.34 6.01
C HIS A 33 4.15 -17.34 6.23
N TYR A 34 2.98 -16.79 6.53
CA TYR A 34 1.73 -17.51 6.74
C TYR A 34 0.72 -17.19 5.61
N ALA A 35 1.20 -16.97 4.40
CA ALA A 35 0.33 -16.72 3.26
C ALA A 35 -0.37 -18.01 2.82
N ALA A 36 -1.67 -17.91 2.54
CA ALA A 36 -2.43 -19.01 1.92
C ALA A 36 -2.04 -19.18 0.44
N ASP A 37 -1.63 -18.09 -0.21
CA ASP A 37 -1.17 -18.05 -1.58
C ASP A 37 0.36 -18.14 -1.66
N ARG A 38 0.87 -18.42 -2.87
CA ARG A 38 2.31 -18.35 -3.13
C ARG A 38 2.81 -16.93 -2.95
N ILE A 39 4.02 -16.81 -2.40
CA ILE A 39 4.75 -15.54 -2.40
C ILE A 39 5.03 -15.11 -3.84
N ILE A 40 5.23 -13.81 -4.04
CA ILE A 40 5.57 -13.29 -5.37
C ILE A 40 6.96 -13.76 -5.81
N PRO A 41 7.19 -14.01 -7.12
CA PRO A 41 8.46 -14.53 -7.62
C PRO A 41 9.69 -13.67 -7.32
N GLU A 42 9.49 -12.38 -7.11
CA GLU A 42 10.55 -11.43 -6.76
C GLU A 42 11.18 -11.76 -5.40
N ILE A 43 10.40 -12.26 -4.44
CA ILE A 43 10.93 -12.69 -3.12
C ILE A 43 11.77 -13.95 -3.26
N ASP A 44 11.33 -14.93 -4.06
CA ASP A 44 12.08 -16.17 -4.30
C ASP A 44 13.46 -15.93 -4.96
N ARG A 45 13.65 -14.78 -5.62
CA ARG A 45 14.88 -14.40 -6.29
C ARG A 45 15.88 -13.63 -5.42
N ILE A 46 15.60 -13.45 -4.13
CA ILE A 46 16.54 -12.79 -3.21
C ILE A 46 17.57 -13.83 -2.74
N ASP A 47 18.76 -13.79 -3.30
CA ASP A 47 19.83 -14.82 -3.16
C ASP A 47 20.23 -15.12 -1.70
N SER A 48 20.14 -14.17 -0.79
CA SER A 48 20.59 -14.32 0.61
C SER A 48 19.45 -14.52 1.60
N LEU A 49 18.23 -14.80 1.11
CA LEU A 49 17.05 -14.91 1.96
C LEU A 49 16.69 -16.37 2.26
N ASN A 50 16.63 -16.71 3.54
CA ASN A 50 16.05 -17.97 3.98
C ASN A 50 14.53 -17.82 4.13
N ILE A 51 13.76 -18.75 3.55
CA ILE A 51 12.29 -18.68 3.53
C ILE A 51 11.70 -19.93 4.18
N ILE A 52 10.81 -19.71 5.16
CA ILE A 52 9.94 -20.76 5.72
C ILE A 52 8.49 -20.41 5.38
N SER A 53 7.84 -21.29 4.65
CA SER A 53 6.44 -21.16 4.27
C SER A 53 5.57 -22.06 5.16
N LYS A 54 4.52 -21.48 5.74
CA LYS A 54 3.49 -22.25 6.46
C LYS A 54 2.11 -21.80 6.05
N ILE A 55 1.34 -22.72 5.48
CA ILE A 55 -0.09 -22.48 5.24
C ILE A 55 -0.79 -22.48 6.60
N PRO A 56 -1.48 -21.38 6.98
CA PRO A 56 -2.15 -21.32 8.28
C PRO A 56 -3.34 -22.29 8.32
N ALA A 57 -3.43 -23.05 9.40
CA ALA A 57 -4.63 -23.82 9.71
C ALA A 57 -5.75 -22.93 10.28
N PHE A 58 -5.42 -21.69 10.64
CA PHE A 58 -6.36 -20.70 11.20
C PHE A 58 -6.75 -19.65 10.17
N ARG A 59 -8.02 -19.23 10.19
CA ARG A 59 -8.51 -18.08 9.40
C ARG A 59 -8.61 -16.80 10.23
N SER A 60 -8.82 -16.91 11.53
CA SER A 60 -9.08 -15.78 12.42
C SER A 60 -8.24 -15.76 13.71
N PHE A 61 -7.85 -16.93 14.22
CA PHE A 61 -7.05 -17.05 15.45
C PHE A 61 -5.94 -18.07 15.25
N PRO A 62 -4.70 -17.80 15.77
CA PRO A 62 -3.66 -18.80 15.76
C PRO A 62 -4.04 -20.00 16.63
N LEU A 63 -3.86 -21.18 16.10
CA LEU A 63 -4.03 -22.43 16.82
C LEU A 63 -2.74 -22.78 17.58
N LEU A 64 -2.82 -23.72 18.50
CA LEU A 64 -1.64 -24.17 19.24
C LEU A 64 -0.51 -24.68 18.34
N SER A 65 -0.88 -25.28 17.17
CA SER A 65 0.09 -25.73 16.17
C SER A 65 0.91 -24.58 15.57
N GLU A 66 0.29 -23.42 15.27
CA GLU A 66 0.99 -22.25 14.74
C GLU A 66 1.84 -21.58 15.80
N ILE A 67 1.35 -21.49 17.03
CA ILE A 67 2.10 -20.96 18.18
C ILE A 67 3.34 -21.82 18.43
N ASN A 68 3.21 -23.15 18.44
CA ASN A 68 4.34 -24.07 18.64
C ASN A 68 5.33 -24.01 17.47
N HIS A 69 4.82 -23.94 16.22
CA HIS A 69 5.69 -23.78 15.06
C HIS A 69 6.51 -22.49 15.16
N PHE A 70 5.85 -21.36 15.45
CA PHE A 70 6.53 -20.07 15.63
C PHE A 70 7.60 -20.11 16.72
N ARG A 71 7.28 -20.73 17.90
CA ARG A 71 8.25 -20.93 18.98
C ARG A 71 9.47 -21.76 18.55
N ASN A 72 9.26 -22.81 17.77
CA ASN A 72 10.35 -23.65 17.26
C ASN A 72 11.24 -22.85 16.31
N VAL A 73 10.67 -22.09 15.37
CA VAL A 73 11.42 -21.23 14.47
C VAL A 73 12.27 -20.21 15.25
N VAL A 74 11.68 -19.54 16.23
CA VAL A 74 12.41 -18.59 17.10
C VAL A 74 13.54 -19.28 17.86
N LYS A 75 13.30 -20.46 18.43
CA LYS A 75 14.29 -21.23 19.17
C LYS A 75 15.46 -21.69 18.30
N GLU A 76 15.20 -22.10 17.07
CA GLU A 76 16.20 -22.60 16.12
C GLU A 76 16.99 -21.45 15.49
N PHE A 77 16.32 -20.42 15.00
CA PHE A 77 16.97 -19.31 14.34
C PHE A 77 17.66 -18.35 15.32
N LYS A 78 17.13 -18.18 16.53
CA LYS A 78 17.60 -17.26 17.58
C LYS A 78 17.76 -15.83 17.03
N PRO A 79 16.65 -15.20 16.60
CA PRO A 79 16.71 -13.85 16.06
C PRO A 79 17.15 -12.83 17.11
N ASP A 80 17.91 -11.82 16.69
CA ASP A 80 18.18 -10.62 17.49
C ASP A 80 16.95 -9.69 17.55
N ILE A 81 16.10 -9.69 16.49
CA ILE A 81 14.83 -8.95 16.41
C ILE A 81 13.78 -9.81 15.70
N VAL A 82 12.54 -9.76 16.20
CA VAL A 82 11.36 -10.22 15.47
C VAL A 82 10.62 -9.02 14.91
N HIS A 83 10.47 -8.94 13.59
CA HIS A 83 9.74 -7.90 12.89
C HIS A 83 8.48 -8.49 12.25
N THR A 84 7.29 -8.07 12.71
CA THR A 84 6.02 -8.56 12.19
C THR A 84 5.34 -7.51 11.31
N GLY A 85 5.13 -7.85 10.04
CA GLY A 85 4.31 -7.10 9.10
C GLY A 85 2.88 -7.62 9.08
N TYR A 86 1.90 -6.73 9.29
CA TYR A 86 0.48 -7.01 9.53
C TYR A 86 0.21 -7.53 10.95
N VAL A 87 -0.16 -6.64 11.83
CA VAL A 87 -0.35 -6.92 13.28
C VAL A 87 -1.40 -7.98 13.53
N TRP A 88 -2.51 -7.94 12.80
CA TRP A 88 -3.51 -8.99 12.83
C TRP A 88 -2.90 -10.28 12.25
N GLN A 89 -3.04 -11.40 12.93
CA GLN A 89 -2.45 -12.72 12.68
C GLN A 89 -0.99 -12.83 13.18
N VAL A 90 0.01 -12.39 12.40
CA VAL A 90 1.43 -12.65 12.74
C VAL A 90 1.93 -11.87 13.94
N GLY A 91 1.47 -10.65 14.15
CA GLY A 91 1.75 -9.90 15.36
C GLY A 91 1.22 -10.59 16.62
N ILE A 92 0.05 -11.25 16.51
CA ILE A 92 -0.53 -12.03 17.61
C ILE A 92 0.36 -13.23 17.97
N LEU A 93 0.97 -13.91 16.99
CA LEU A 93 1.91 -15.01 17.25
C LEU A 93 3.10 -14.53 18.09
N ALA A 94 3.71 -13.42 17.72
CA ALA A 94 4.80 -12.83 18.49
C ALA A 94 4.36 -12.45 19.91
N ALA A 95 3.21 -11.78 20.05
CA ALA A 95 2.70 -11.34 21.36
C ALA A 95 2.26 -12.49 22.28
N VAL A 96 1.71 -13.60 21.77
CA VAL A 96 1.33 -14.75 22.61
C VAL A 96 2.51 -15.64 22.96
N THR A 97 3.62 -15.50 22.25
CA THR A 97 4.87 -16.24 22.54
C THR A 97 5.86 -15.43 23.38
N ASP A 98 5.54 -14.17 23.66
CA ASP A 98 6.34 -13.25 24.48
C ASP A 98 7.78 -13.11 23.97
N VAL A 99 7.93 -12.91 22.65
CA VAL A 99 9.24 -12.82 22.00
C VAL A 99 9.70 -11.36 21.95
N HIS A 100 10.90 -11.13 22.40
CA HIS A 100 11.54 -9.81 22.45
C HIS A 100 12.99 -9.86 21.93
N PRO A 101 13.50 -8.77 21.30
CA PRO A 101 12.79 -7.55 20.89
C PRO A 101 11.80 -7.80 19.75
N HIS A 102 10.61 -7.19 19.82
CA HIS A 102 9.55 -7.28 18.85
C HIS A 102 9.19 -5.91 18.26
N LEU A 103 9.41 -5.73 16.97
CA LEU A 103 8.91 -4.60 16.18
C LEU A 103 7.60 -4.99 15.50
N ALA A 104 6.51 -4.31 15.83
CA ALA A 104 5.23 -4.46 15.16
C ALA A 104 5.05 -3.38 14.08
N MET A 105 4.68 -3.79 12.86
CA MET A 105 4.47 -2.90 11.72
C MET A 105 3.03 -3.04 11.20
N PRO A 106 2.09 -2.19 11.64
CA PRO A 106 0.75 -2.11 11.07
C PRO A 106 0.76 -1.75 9.58
N TRP A 107 -0.21 -2.31 8.85
CA TRP A 107 -0.38 -2.07 7.40
C TRP A 107 -1.63 -1.25 7.07
N GLY A 108 -2.27 -0.66 8.07
CA GLY A 108 -3.47 0.16 7.97
C GLY A 108 -4.75 -0.61 8.33
N SER A 109 -5.25 -1.51 7.50
CA SER A 109 -6.51 -2.21 7.75
C SER A 109 -6.54 -3.05 9.05
N ASP A 110 -5.40 -3.53 9.50
CA ASP A 110 -5.22 -4.25 10.77
C ASP A 110 -5.40 -3.38 12.03
N ILE A 111 -5.35 -2.06 11.88
CA ILE A 111 -5.68 -1.08 12.93
C ILE A 111 -6.98 -0.34 12.63
N LEU A 112 -7.22 0.00 11.34
CA LEU A 112 -8.32 0.86 10.95
C LEU A 112 -9.65 0.12 10.79
N ILE A 113 -9.63 -1.18 10.49
CA ILE A 113 -10.82 -1.95 10.08
C ILE A 113 -10.99 -3.23 10.91
N GLU A 114 -9.96 -4.07 10.99
CA GLU A 114 -10.08 -5.42 11.58
C GLU A 114 -10.47 -5.40 13.07
N PRO A 115 -9.96 -4.51 13.93
CA PRO A 115 -10.35 -4.47 15.34
C PRO A 115 -11.82 -4.12 15.56
N ASP A 116 -12.40 -3.30 14.67
CA ASP A 116 -13.78 -2.84 14.81
C ASP A 116 -14.82 -3.94 14.42
N ARG A 117 -14.35 -5.01 13.77
CA ARG A 117 -15.21 -6.17 13.40
C ARG A 117 -15.56 -7.09 14.57
N SER A 118 -14.79 -7.06 15.68
CA SER A 118 -15.01 -7.97 16.81
C SER A 118 -14.26 -7.49 18.06
N PHE A 119 -14.93 -7.53 19.20
CA PHE A 119 -14.32 -7.25 20.51
C PHE A 119 -13.08 -8.13 20.81
N ILE A 120 -13.12 -9.40 20.39
CA ILE A 120 -11.98 -10.32 20.56
C ILE A 120 -10.80 -9.86 19.71
N LYS A 121 -11.04 -9.46 18.44
CA LYS A 121 -10.00 -8.91 17.58
C LYS A 121 -9.37 -7.67 18.20
N LYS A 122 -10.19 -6.75 18.70
CA LYS A 122 -9.73 -5.54 19.38
C LYS A 122 -8.82 -5.86 20.57
N LYS A 123 -9.19 -6.83 21.42
CA LYS A 123 -8.36 -7.28 22.54
C LYS A 123 -7.03 -7.90 22.11
N LEU A 124 -7.03 -8.70 21.05
CA LEU A 124 -5.80 -9.32 20.55
C LEU A 124 -4.84 -8.30 19.95
N VAL A 125 -5.35 -7.34 19.18
CA VAL A 125 -4.55 -6.21 18.68
C VAL A 125 -4.02 -5.39 19.84
N ALA A 126 -4.84 -5.08 20.85
CA ALA A 126 -4.38 -4.41 22.07
C ALA A 126 -3.21 -5.14 22.74
N LYS A 127 -3.30 -6.47 22.83
CA LYS A 127 -2.20 -7.28 23.38
C LYS A 127 -0.90 -7.07 22.59
N VAL A 128 -0.96 -7.10 21.26
CA VAL A 128 0.22 -6.83 20.41
C VAL A 128 0.77 -5.44 20.67
N MET A 129 -0.08 -4.41 20.67
CA MET A 129 0.31 -3.02 20.86
C MET A 129 1.01 -2.78 22.22
N HIS A 130 0.56 -3.46 23.25
CA HIS A 130 1.18 -3.33 24.58
C HIS A 130 2.47 -4.13 24.73
N GLN A 131 2.54 -5.35 24.22
CA GLN A 131 3.66 -6.25 24.41
C GLN A 131 4.84 -6.00 23.46
N CYS A 132 4.62 -5.57 22.19
CA CYS A 132 5.75 -5.29 21.29
C CYS A 132 6.67 -4.20 21.91
N ASP A 133 7.95 -4.21 21.56
CA ASP A 133 8.92 -3.23 22.09
C ASP A 133 8.84 -1.91 21.33
N HIS A 134 8.50 -1.95 20.04
CA HIS A 134 8.33 -0.77 19.22
C HIS A 134 7.26 -0.97 18.12
N ILE A 135 6.66 0.13 17.68
CA ILE A 135 5.66 0.16 16.61
C ILE A 135 6.15 1.11 15.52
N GLN A 136 6.17 0.64 14.27
CA GLN A 136 6.38 1.50 13.10
C GLN A 136 5.07 1.67 12.35
N CYS A 137 4.56 2.89 12.29
CA CYS A 137 3.37 3.25 11.52
C CYS A 137 3.73 3.97 10.23
N ASP A 138 2.86 3.87 9.25
CA ASP A 138 3.01 4.52 7.95
C ASP A 138 2.36 5.92 7.87
N SER A 139 1.54 6.30 8.89
CA SER A 139 0.84 7.59 8.95
C SER A 139 0.60 8.05 10.40
N GLU A 140 0.51 9.35 10.61
CA GLU A 140 0.15 9.94 11.91
C GLU A 140 -1.30 9.55 12.29
N TYR A 141 -2.17 9.40 11.32
CA TYR A 141 -3.53 8.95 11.55
C TYR A 141 -3.59 7.57 12.22
N VAL A 142 -2.81 6.59 11.69
CA VAL A 142 -2.71 5.25 12.29
C VAL A 142 -2.12 5.33 13.70
N LYS A 143 -1.05 6.10 13.91
CA LYS A 143 -0.46 6.35 15.23
C LYS A 143 -1.48 6.89 16.22
N ASN A 144 -2.20 7.95 15.82
CA ASN A 144 -3.20 8.59 16.70
C ASN A 144 -4.34 7.63 17.06
N LYS A 145 -4.76 6.78 16.11
CA LYS A 145 -5.75 5.73 16.39
C LYS A 145 -5.21 4.69 17.38
N ILE A 146 -3.95 4.27 17.25
CA ILE A 146 -3.32 3.34 18.21
C ILE A 146 -3.28 3.95 19.61
N ILE A 147 -2.83 5.20 19.74
CA ILE A 147 -2.78 5.88 21.04
C ILE A 147 -4.18 5.99 21.64
N LYS A 148 -5.17 6.44 20.83
CA LYS A 148 -6.55 6.63 21.28
C LYS A 148 -7.22 5.32 21.71
N ASP A 149 -7.11 4.27 20.91
CA ASP A 149 -7.89 3.04 21.09
C ASP A 149 -7.23 2.05 22.06
N TYR A 150 -5.90 2.15 22.24
CA TYR A 150 -5.14 1.21 23.05
C TYR A 150 -4.30 1.86 24.15
N SER A 151 -4.32 3.18 24.29
CA SER A 151 -3.54 3.91 25.33
C SER A 151 -2.05 3.59 25.34
N VAL A 152 -1.47 3.39 24.15
CA VAL A 152 -0.03 3.14 23.97
C VAL A 152 0.75 4.44 24.12
N ASN A 153 1.92 4.39 24.79
CA ASN A 153 2.82 5.56 24.87
C ASN A 153 3.31 5.97 23.47
N SER A 154 3.21 7.26 23.16
CA SER A 154 3.68 7.86 21.91
C SER A 154 5.14 7.56 21.59
N ASP A 155 6.03 7.48 22.62
CA ASP A 155 7.46 7.25 22.43
C ASP A 155 7.78 5.85 21.88
N LYS A 156 6.83 4.92 22.04
CA LYS A 156 6.91 3.56 21.48
C LYS A 156 6.59 3.52 19.98
N ILE A 157 6.13 4.63 19.38
CA ILE A 157 5.63 4.67 18.01
C ILE A 157 6.47 5.62 17.16
N THR A 158 7.08 5.10 16.11
CA THR A 158 7.73 5.93 15.07
C THR A 158 6.88 5.93 13.79
N VAL A 159 6.69 7.13 13.22
CA VAL A 159 5.92 7.31 11.98
C VAL A 159 6.83 7.66 10.83
N PHE A 160 6.78 6.89 9.79
CA PHE A 160 7.26 7.24 8.46
C PHE A 160 6.58 6.35 7.42
N PRO A 161 6.28 6.87 6.21
CA PRO A 161 5.74 6.05 5.14
C PRO A 161 6.79 5.02 4.71
N TRP A 162 6.36 3.87 4.23
CA TRP A 162 7.30 2.85 3.75
C TRP A 162 8.16 3.36 2.60
N GLY A 163 7.64 4.31 1.84
CA GLY A 163 8.36 4.93 0.74
C GLY A 163 8.33 4.13 -0.57
N ILE A 164 8.89 4.74 -1.57
CA ILE A 164 8.96 4.24 -2.95
C ILE A 164 10.37 4.40 -3.51
N GLU A 165 10.72 3.58 -4.49
CA GLU A 165 12.00 3.70 -5.20
C GLU A 165 11.93 4.86 -6.19
N LEU A 166 12.45 6.04 -5.83
CA LEU A 166 12.44 7.23 -6.68
C LEU A 166 13.28 7.08 -7.96
N SER A 167 14.24 6.15 -7.98
CA SER A 167 14.98 5.78 -9.19
C SER A 167 14.08 5.06 -10.21
N LEU A 168 13.10 4.30 -9.75
CA LEU A 168 12.12 3.59 -10.58
C LEU A 168 10.93 4.51 -10.90
N PHE A 169 10.36 5.17 -9.88
CA PHE A 169 9.20 6.06 -10.01
C PHE A 169 9.66 7.50 -10.19
N SER A 170 9.87 7.90 -11.42
CA SER A 170 10.28 9.25 -11.78
C SER A 170 9.53 9.74 -13.01
N LYS A 171 9.48 11.06 -13.19
CA LYS A 171 8.84 11.66 -14.36
C LYS A 171 9.61 11.30 -15.63
N GLN A 172 8.91 10.74 -16.62
CA GLN A 172 9.44 10.38 -17.93
C GLN A 172 8.73 11.18 -19.03
N ASN A 173 9.21 11.05 -20.26
CA ASN A 173 8.56 11.68 -21.41
C ASN A 173 7.23 10.99 -21.72
N LYS A 174 6.13 11.72 -21.54
CA LYS A 174 4.75 11.22 -21.73
C LYS A 174 4.49 10.71 -23.13
N ALA A 175 4.88 11.44 -24.16
CA ALA A 175 4.66 11.04 -25.55
C ALA A 175 5.37 9.72 -25.87
N SER A 176 6.61 9.54 -25.41
CA SER A 176 7.32 8.27 -25.54
C SER A 176 6.63 7.10 -24.83
N CYS A 177 6.10 7.34 -23.59
CA CYS A 177 5.37 6.32 -22.86
C CYS A 177 4.06 5.95 -23.57
N ARG A 178 3.30 6.93 -24.07
CA ARG A 178 2.07 6.72 -24.84
C ARG A 178 2.32 5.95 -26.14
N SER A 179 3.37 6.31 -26.88
CA SER A 179 3.76 5.61 -28.09
C SER A 179 4.02 4.12 -27.86
N LYS A 180 4.76 3.77 -26.77
CA LYS A 180 5.03 2.37 -26.39
C LYS A 180 3.74 1.60 -26.05
N LEU A 181 2.76 2.27 -25.45
CA LEU A 181 1.47 1.68 -25.07
C LEU A 181 0.39 1.82 -26.16
N LYS A 182 0.73 2.44 -27.31
CA LYS A 182 -0.20 2.74 -28.41
C LYS A 182 -1.40 3.57 -27.95
N ILE A 183 -1.18 4.51 -27.04
CA ILE A 183 -2.20 5.46 -26.58
C ILE A 183 -2.06 6.74 -27.41
N ASP A 184 -3.20 7.22 -27.94
CA ASP A 184 -3.26 8.48 -28.68
C ASP A 184 -2.81 9.66 -27.78
N GLU A 185 -1.95 10.53 -28.34
CA GLU A 185 -1.37 11.66 -27.61
C GLU A 185 -2.41 12.68 -27.12
N ASN A 186 -3.55 12.79 -27.83
CA ASN A 186 -4.60 13.75 -27.50
C ASN A 186 -5.54 13.26 -26.41
N LYS A 187 -5.52 11.96 -26.07
CA LYS A 187 -6.41 11.43 -25.03
C LYS A 187 -6.11 11.99 -23.65
N PHE A 188 -7.18 12.21 -22.91
CA PHE A 188 -7.13 12.41 -21.47
C PHE A 188 -7.12 11.08 -20.76
N VAL A 189 -6.01 10.76 -20.13
CA VAL A 189 -5.78 9.42 -19.56
C VAL A 189 -5.83 9.48 -18.04
N LEU A 190 -6.79 8.75 -17.49
CA LEU A 190 -6.93 8.51 -16.05
C LEU A 190 -6.37 7.13 -15.70
N ILE A 191 -5.76 6.96 -14.54
CA ILE A 191 -5.20 5.68 -14.11
C ILE A 191 -5.65 5.30 -12.70
N PHE A 192 -5.99 4.02 -12.54
CA PHE A 192 -6.31 3.37 -11.27
C PHE A 192 -5.49 2.08 -11.16
N ASN A 193 -4.58 2.01 -10.19
CA ASN A 193 -3.74 0.85 -9.93
C ASN A 193 -3.92 0.28 -8.51
N ARG A 194 -5.10 0.50 -7.92
CA ARG A 194 -5.54 -0.15 -6.66
C ARG A 194 -6.23 -1.47 -6.95
N HIS A 195 -6.23 -2.40 -6.00
CA HIS A 195 -7.01 -3.63 -6.14
C HIS A 195 -8.48 -3.34 -6.44
N MET A 196 -9.07 -4.12 -7.36
CA MET A 196 -10.50 -4.01 -7.69
C MET A 196 -11.37 -4.60 -6.55
N GLU A 197 -11.36 -3.91 -5.41
CA GLU A 197 -12.12 -4.22 -4.22
C GLU A 197 -12.98 -3.02 -3.81
N HIS A 198 -14.12 -3.28 -3.16
CA HIS A 198 -14.99 -2.21 -2.66
C HIS A 198 -14.27 -1.23 -1.74
N LEU A 199 -13.37 -1.73 -0.89
CA LEU A 199 -12.55 -0.90 0.00
C LEU A 199 -11.77 0.20 -0.72
N TYR A 200 -11.34 -0.07 -1.96
CA TYR A 200 -10.58 0.88 -2.77
C TYR A 200 -11.45 1.68 -3.74
N GLY A 201 -12.80 1.56 -3.63
CA GLY A 201 -13.77 2.36 -4.39
C GLY A 201 -13.81 2.04 -5.88
N ALA A 202 -13.50 0.81 -6.29
CA ALA A 202 -13.47 0.43 -7.70
C ALA A 202 -14.85 0.56 -8.38
N ASP A 203 -15.93 0.33 -7.65
CA ASP A 203 -17.31 0.53 -8.11
C ASP A 203 -17.70 2.02 -8.22
N ASN A 204 -17.28 2.84 -7.26
CA ASN A 204 -17.45 4.29 -7.32
C ASN A 204 -16.71 4.89 -8.52
N LEU A 205 -15.47 4.43 -8.76
CA LEU A 205 -14.65 4.87 -9.88
C LEU A 205 -15.35 4.65 -11.21
N ILE A 206 -15.79 3.40 -11.49
CA ILE A 206 -16.36 3.09 -12.80
C ILE A 206 -17.71 3.80 -13.00
N SER A 207 -18.49 3.98 -11.94
CA SER A 207 -19.73 4.73 -11.97
C SER A 207 -19.49 6.22 -12.25
N ALA A 208 -18.53 6.84 -11.55
CA ALA A 208 -18.15 8.24 -11.79
C ALA A 208 -17.55 8.45 -13.19
N PHE A 209 -16.71 7.51 -13.65
CA PHE A 209 -16.15 7.57 -14.99
C PHE A 209 -17.23 7.46 -16.07
N SER A 210 -18.24 6.63 -15.87
CA SER A 210 -19.41 6.56 -16.79
C SER A 210 -20.15 7.89 -16.90
N LEU A 211 -20.32 8.61 -15.78
CA LEU A 211 -20.93 9.94 -15.80
C LEU A 211 -20.06 10.97 -16.53
N PHE A 212 -18.77 11.01 -16.19
CA PHE A 212 -17.79 11.93 -16.72
C PHE A 212 -17.56 11.75 -18.23
N SER A 213 -17.51 10.51 -18.71
CA SER A 213 -17.14 10.19 -20.10
C SER A 213 -18.26 10.36 -21.13
N LYS A 214 -19.47 10.76 -20.70
CA LYS A 214 -20.59 11.02 -21.61
C LYS A 214 -20.24 12.13 -22.58
N GLY A 215 -20.41 11.86 -23.88
CA GLY A 215 -20.15 12.83 -24.96
C GLY A 215 -18.66 13.16 -25.19
N LYS A 216 -17.71 12.42 -24.59
CA LYS A 216 -16.29 12.60 -24.77
C LYS A 216 -15.66 11.35 -25.40
N ASP A 217 -15.00 11.49 -26.55
CA ASP A 217 -14.34 10.37 -27.25
C ASP A 217 -12.81 10.34 -26.99
N ASP A 218 -12.28 11.41 -26.42
CA ASP A 218 -10.87 11.61 -26.13
C ASP A 218 -10.46 11.24 -24.70
N VAL A 219 -11.27 10.46 -23.97
CA VAL A 219 -10.98 10.02 -22.60
C VAL A 219 -10.65 8.53 -22.56
N LEU A 220 -9.76 8.15 -21.64
CA LEU A 220 -9.37 6.77 -21.40
C LEU A 220 -9.13 6.53 -19.91
N LEU A 221 -9.71 5.47 -19.35
CA LEU A 221 -9.41 4.97 -18.01
C LEU A 221 -8.58 3.70 -18.11
N LEU A 222 -7.35 3.74 -17.57
CA LEU A 222 -6.50 2.57 -17.41
C LEU A 222 -6.72 1.96 -16.02
N VAL A 223 -7.05 0.67 -15.96
CA VAL A 223 -7.23 -0.08 -14.71
C VAL A 223 -6.16 -1.17 -14.64
N LEU A 224 -5.14 -0.95 -13.81
CA LEU A 224 -3.97 -1.81 -13.66
C LEU A 224 -4.07 -2.65 -12.41
N SER A 225 -5.11 -3.44 -12.29
CA SER A 225 -5.30 -4.29 -11.11
C SER A 225 -6.25 -5.44 -11.39
N ASP A 226 -6.37 -6.30 -10.40
CA ASP A 226 -7.35 -7.37 -10.34
C ASP A 226 -8.00 -7.38 -8.95
N GLY A 227 -9.11 -8.11 -8.78
CA GLY A 227 -9.80 -8.22 -7.51
C GLY A 227 -11.17 -8.84 -7.62
N SER A 228 -11.86 -8.98 -6.48
CA SER A 228 -13.16 -9.63 -6.39
C SER A 228 -14.26 -8.93 -7.22
N MET A 229 -14.08 -7.63 -7.49
CA MET A 229 -15.06 -6.84 -8.25
C MET A 229 -14.86 -6.88 -9.77
N ARG A 230 -13.82 -7.57 -10.29
CA ARG A 230 -13.50 -7.58 -11.72
C ARG A 230 -14.71 -7.91 -12.61
N ASN A 231 -15.43 -8.99 -12.30
CA ASN A 231 -16.58 -9.43 -13.10
C ASN A 231 -17.74 -8.43 -13.04
N LYS A 232 -17.97 -7.80 -11.88
CA LYS A 232 -18.99 -6.76 -11.71
C LYS A 232 -18.64 -5.52 -12.55
N ILE A 233 -17.38 -5.10 -12.53
CA ILE A 233 -16.87 -3.95 -13.30
C ILE A 233 -16.93 -4.25 -14.80
N LEU A 234 -16.52 -5.44 -15.23
CA LEU A 234 -16.60 -5.83 -16.65
C LEU A 234 -18.05 -5.79 -17.17
N LYS A 235 -18.98 -6.35 -16.41
CA LYS A 235 -20.41 -6.29 -16.74
C LYS A 235 -20.90 -4.84 -16.85
N PHE A 236 -20.53 -3.97 -15.90
CA PHE A 236 -20.91 -2.56 -15.93
C PHE A 236 -20.35 -1.83 -17.15
N ILE A 237 -19.10 -2.12 -17.56
CA ILE A 237 -18.47 -1.55 -18.77
C ILE A 237 -19.29 -1.89 -20.00
N THR A 238 -19.68 -3.16 -20.18
CA THR A 238 -20.49 -3.61 -21.33
C THR A 238 -21.89 -3.00 -21.32
N GLU A 239 -22.57 -3.00 -20.17
CA GLU A 239 -23.92 -2.43 -20.04
C GLU A 239 -24.00 -0.92 -20.32
N ASN A 240 -22.86 -0.21 -20.18
CA ASN A 240 -22.79 1.25 -20.39
C ASN A 240 -21.99 1.65 -21.65
N ASN A 241 -21.62 0.72 -22.52
CA ASN A 241 -20.88 0.94 -23.78
C ASN A 241 -19.55 1.69 -23.54
N LEU A 242 -18.77 1.25 -22.52
CA LEU A 242 -17.51 1.87 -22.13
C LEU A 242 -16.27 1.12 -22.63
N GLU A 243 -16.41 0.07 -23.45
CA GLU A 243 -15.33 -0.81 -23.89
C GLU A 243 -14.19 -0.05 -24.60
N ASN A 244 -14.53 1.00 -25.34
CA ASN A 244 -13.56 1.84 -26.05
C ASN A 244 -12.92 2.94 -25.16
N LYS A 245 -13.41 3.11 -23.93
CA LYS A 245 -12.98 4.16 -22.98
C LYS A 245 -12.34 3.61 -21.70
N VAL A 246 -12.46 2.31 -21.44
CA VAL A 246 -11.89 1.65 -20.26
C VAL A 246 -11.03 0.48 -20.70
N SER A 247 -9.77 0.48 -20.26
CA SER A 247 -8.82 -0.61 -20.51
C SER A 247 -8.53 -1.35 -19.20
N LEU A 248 -9.05 -2.58 -19.07
CA LEU A 248 -8.77 -3.48 -17.95
C LEU A 248 -7.48 -4.27 -18.24
N ILE A 249 -6.34 -3.70 -17.90
CA ILE A 249 -5.01 -4.28 -18.20
C ILE A 249 -4.70 -5.46 -17.27
N GLY A 250 -5.20 -5.41 -16.03
CA GLY A 250 -4.84 -6.40 -15.01
C GLY A 250 -3.56 -6.00 -14.26
N ARG A 251 -2.96 -6.96 -13.58
CA ARG A 251 -1.71 -6.74 -12.82
C ARG A 251 -0.53 -6.62 -13.77
N VAL A 252 0.29 -5.61 -13.55
CA VAL A 252 1.57 -5.43 -14.26
C VAL A 252 2.73 -5.58 -13.27
N PRO A 253 3.91 -6.01 -13.73
CA PRO A 253 5.12 -5.99 -12.92
C PRO A 253 5.41 -4.57 -12.40
N ASN A 254 5.94 -4.48 -11.16
CA ASN A 254 6.24 -3.18 -10.56
C ASN A 254 7.24 -2.34 -11.39
N THR A 255 8.12 -3.01 -12.12
CA THR A 255 9.10 -2.38 -13.04
C THR A 255 8.46 -1.76 -14.29
N GLU A 256 7.27 -2.20 -14.67
CA GLU A 256 6.52 -1.67 -15.82
C GLU A 256 5.53 -0.58 -15.42
N LEU A 257 5.13 -0.54 -14.14
CA LEU A 257 4.13 0.43 -13.65
C LEU A 257 4.48 1.89 -13.96
N PRO A 258 5.76 2.35 -13.88
CA PRO A 258 6.13 3.72 -14.27
C PRO A 258 5.79 4.08 -15.71
N LEU A 259 5.80 3.13 -16.63
CA LEU A 259 5.41 3.36 -18.03
C LEU A 259 3.94 3.78 -18.13
N PHE A 260 3.05 3.11 -17.40
CA PHE A 260 1.62 3.41 -17.37
C PHE A 260 1.34 4.71 -16.61
N LEU A 261 1.99 4.93 -15.47
CA LEU A 261 1.85 6.18 -14.72
C LEU A 261 2.26 7.37 -15.59
N ASN A 262 3.44 7.31 -16.23
CA ASN A 262 3.93 8.40 -17.08
C ASN A 262 3.16 8.57 -18.40
N SER A 263 2.36 7.59 -18.82
CA SER A 263 1.44 7.74 -19.97
C SER A 263 0.13 8.43 -19.57
N SER A 264 -0.15 8.52 -18.28
CA SER A 264 -1.41 9.06 -17.74
C SER A 264 -1.30 10.55 -17.38
N ASP A 265 -2.46 11.19 -17.22
CA ASP A 265 -2.58 12.58 -16.78
C ASP A 265 -2.93 12.66 -15.29
N VAL A 266 -3.85 11.81 -14.83
CA VAL A 266 -4.41 11.85 -13.49
C VAL A 266 -4.50 10.45 -12.88
N TYR A 267 -4.01 10.33 -11.67
CA TYR A 267 -4.21 9.18 -10.81
C TYR A 267 -5.49 9.35 -9.99
N ILE A 268 -6.28 8.27 -9.85
CA ILE A 268 -7.51 8.27 -9.08
C ILE A 268 -7.50 7.17 -8.04
N SER A 269 -7.85 7.51 -6.79
CA SER A 269 -8.01 6.56 -5.70
C SER A 269 -9.19 6.94 -4.81
N PRO A 270 -10.42 6.50 -5.13
CA PRO A 270 -11.61 6.79 -4.35
C PRO A 270 -11.79 5.79 -3.19
N SER A 271 -10.71 5.51 -2.46
CA SER A 271 -10.69 4.53 -1.36
C SER A 271 -11.57 4.96 -0.20
N LEU A 272 -12.19 3.98 0.48
CA LEU A 272 -13.02 4.21 1.67
C LEU A 272 -12.18 4.29 2.94
N SER A 273 -11.03 3.63 2.94
CA SER A 273 -10.06 3.63 4.03
C SER A 273 -8.67 3.29 3.48
N ASP A 274 -7.64 3.90 4.02
CA ASP A 274 -6.25 3.62 3.68
C ASP A 274 -5.33 3.99 4.85
N GLY A 275 -4.11 3.41 4.86
CA GLY A 275 -2.95 3.96 5.55
C GLY A 275 -2.22 4.93 4.62
N SER A 276 -0.89 4.85 4.55
CA SER A 276 -0.14 5.58 3.53
C SER A 276 -0.18 4.82 2.20
N SER A 277 -0.90 5.35 1.22
CA SER A 277 -1.10 4.69 -0.07
C SER A 277 0.14 4.73 -0.95
N LEU A 278 0.86 3.61 -1.07
CA LEU A 278 2.06 3.54 -1.93
C LEU A 278 1.76 3.88 -3.39
N SER A 279 0.61 3.44 -3.92
CA SER A 279 0.21 3.76 -5.30
C SER A 279 -0.03 5.26 -5.52
N LEU A 280 -0.50 5.99 -4.49
CA LEU A 280 -0.57 7.44 -4.51
C LEU A 280 0.85 8.05 -4.56
N LEU A 281 1.76 7.58 -3.71
CA LEU A 281 3.14 8.07 -3.68
C LEU A 281 3.87 7.81 -5.00
N GLU A 282 3.65 6.64 -5.62
CA GLU A 282 4.17 6.29 -6.95
C GLU A 282 3.66 7.25 -8.03
N ALA A 283 2.36 7.57 -8.01
CA ALA A 283 1.76 8.53 -8.92
C ALA A 283 2.28 9.96 -8.70
N MET A 284 2.40 10.37 -7.43
CA MET A 284 2.99 11.67 -7.05
C MET A 284 4.42 11.80 -7.55
N ALA A 285 5.26 10.78 -7.38
CA ALA A 285 6.64 10.77 -7.86
C ALA A 285 6.76 10.86 -9.38
N CYS A 286 5.81 10.26 -10.11
CA CYS A 286 5.71 10.41 -11.56
C CYS A 286 5.16 11.79 -11.98
N GLY A 287 4.67 12.61 -11.05
CA GLY A 287 4.20 13.97 -11.30
C GLY A 287 2.81 14.03 -11.92
N LEU A 288 1.90 13.12 -11.54
CA LEU A 288 0.51 13.13 -11.97
C LEU A 288 -0.33 14.13 -11.15
N GLY A 289 -1.40 14.65 -11.76
CA GLY A 289 -2.53 15.16 -11.00
C GLY A 289 -3.17 14.02 -10.20
N VAL A 290 -3.77 14.31 -9.06
CA VAL A 290 -4.37 13.26 -8.23
C VAL A 290 -5.80 13.63 -7.81
N ILE A 291 -6.69 12.64 -7.85
CA ILE A 291 -8.05 12.70 -7.29
C ILE A 291 -8.15 11.59 -6.24
N VAL A 292 -8.47 11.95 -5.00
CA VAL A 292 -8.53 11.01 -3.89
C VAL A 292 -9.76 11.25 -3.03
N SER A 293 -10.21 10.23 -2.31
CA SER A 293 -11.25 10.40 -1.28
C SER A 293 -10.70 11.08 -0.03
N ASP A 294 -11.60 11.71 0.72
CA ASP A 294 -11.34 12.37 2.00
C ASP A 294 -11.09 11.37 3.14
N VAL A 295 -9.97 10.64 3.01
CA VAL A 295 -9.48 9.70 4.02
C VAL A 295 -8.41 10.42 4.86
N PRO A 296 -8.50 10.39 6.21
CA PRO A 296 -7.60 11.18 7.06
C PRO A 296 -6.10 10.96 6.80
N SER A 297 -5.66 9.72 6.59
CA SER A 297 -4.26 9.41 6.25
C SER A 297 -3.83 9.96 4.88
N ILE A 298 -4.75 10.05 3.92
CA ILE A 298 -4.49 10.61 2.59
C ILE A 298 -4.37 12.14 2.67
N ARG A 299 -5.08 12.78 3.61
CA ARG A 299 -4.94 14.23 3.89
C ARG A 299 -3.55 14.63 4.38
N GLU A 300 -2.75 13.70 4.86
CA GLU A 300 -1.33 13.96 5.19
C GLU A 300 -0.48 14.24 3.94
N TRP A 301 -0.96 13.85 2.76
CA TRP A 301 -0.29 13.95 1.47
C TRP A 301 -0.95 14.94 0.52
N ILE A 302 -2.27 15.00 0.51
CA ILE A 302 -3.04 15.73 -0.51
C ILE A 302 -3.95 16.78 0.15
N ASN A 303 -3.87 17.98 -0.37
CA ASN A 303 -4.73 19.12 -0.07
C ASN A 303 -5.11 19.87 -1.37
N SER A 304 -5.74 21.03 -1.27
CA SER A 304 -6.19 21.81 -2.43
C SER A 304 -5.06 22.40 -3.29
N GLU A 305 -3.81 22.39 -2.80
CA GLU A 305 -2.66 22.94 -3.54
C GLU A 305 -2.00 21.92 -4.46
N ASN A 306 -2.26 20.62 -4.21
CA ASN A 306 -1.59 19.53 -4.93
C ASN A 306 -2.52 18.39 -5.39
N GLY A 307 -3.84 18.51 -5.20
CA GLY A 307 -4.79 17.51 -5.67
C GLY A 307 -6.25 17.88 -5.44
N ILE A 308 -7.14 17.02 -5.89
CA ILE A 308 -8.57 17.16 -5.64
C ILE A 308 -9.01 16.08 -4.67
N VAL A 309 -9.64 16.50 -3.57
CA VAL A 309 -10.16 15.60 -2.55
C VAL A 309 -11.67 15.62 -2.61
N THR A 310 -12.26 14.43 -2.78
CA THR A 310 -13.72 14.24 -2.87
C THR A 310 -14.27 13.56 -1.62
N PRO A 311 -15.54 13.81 -1.25
CA PRO A 311 -16.17 13.05 -0.18
C PRO A 311 -16.15 11.54 -0.47
N ILE A 312 -16.03 10.73 0.57
CA ILE A 312 -16.07 9.26 0.45
C ILE A 312 -17.46 8.85 -0.07
N ASN A 313 -17.50 7.92 -1.03
CA ASN A 313 -18.72 7.41 -1.66
C ASN A 313 -19.54 8.45 -2.46
N ASP A 314 -18.98 9.59 -2.79
CA ASP A 314 -19.66 10.59 -3.63
C ASP A 314 -19.24 10.44 -5.10
N ILE A 315 -20.04 9.69 -5.84
CA ILE A 315 -19.84 9.43 -7.28
C ILE A 315 -19.93 10.73 -8.09
N ASN A 316 -20.82 11.66 -7.74
CA ASN A 316 -20.99 12.91 -8.47
C ASN A 316 -19.80 13.85 -8.24
N ALA A 317 -19.35 14.00 -6.99
CA ALA A 317 -18.15 14.78 -6.69
C ALA A 317 -16.91 14.21 -7.38
N LEU A 318 -16.79 12.88 -7.44
CA LEU A 318 -15.70 12.22 -8.17
C LEU A 318 -15.75 12.49 -9.66
N ALA A 319 -16.92 12.45 -10.28
CA ALA A 319 -17.11 12.79 -11.71
C ALA A 319 -16.80 14.28 -11.97
N GLN A 320 -17.24 15.18 -11.09
CA GLN A 320 -16.92 16.62 -11.17
C GLN A 320 -15.41 16.89 -11.03
N ALA A 321 -14.72 16.15 -10.17
CA ALA A 321 -13.26 16.26 -10.03
C ALA A 321 -12.53 15.83 -11.32
N MET A 322 -13.01 14.77 -12.01
CA MET A 322 -12.50 14.38 -13.33
C MET A 322 -12.73 15.49 -14.36
N GLU A 323 -13.94 16.08 -14.36
CA GLU A 323 -14.32 17.18 -15.26
C GLU A 323 -13.44 18.42 -15.04
N LEU A 324 -13.14 18.77 -13.78
CA LEU A 324 -12.28 19.91 -13.47
C LEU A 324 -10.88 19.74 -14.05
N TYR A 325 -10.27 18.58 -13.90
CA TYR A 325 -8.95 18.31 -14.49
C TYR A 325 -9.00 18.19 -16.03
N TYR A 326 -10.08 17.65 -16.58
CA TYR A 326 -10.26 17.58 -18.02
C TYR A 326 -10.27 18.98 -18.66
N ASN A 327 -10.94 19.94 -18.03
CA ASN A 327 -11.05 21.33 -18.49
C ASN A 327 -9.85 22.22 -18.10
N SER A 328 -9.01 21.78 -17.15
CA SER A 328 -7.91 22.58 -16.58
C SER A 328 -6.59 21.81 -16.59
N ARG A 329 -6.03 21.59 -17.79
CA ARG A 329 -4.76 20.83 -17.95
C ARG A 329 -3.56 21.49 -17.25
N GLU A 330 -3.55 22.82 -17.12
CA GLU A 330 -2.52 23.56 -16.41
C GLU A 330 -2.53 23.25 -14.91
N LEU A 331 -3.71 23.00 -14.33
CA LEU A 331 -3.85 22.61 -12.93
C LEU A 331 -3.19 21.24 -12.67
N ILE A 332 -3.31 20.30 -13.62
CA ILE A 332 -2.62 19.00 -13.54
C ILE A 332 -1.11 19.18 -13.48
N ALA A 333 -0.55 20.05 -14.34
CA ALA A 333 0.89 20.31 -14.37
C ALA A 333 1.39 20.95 -13.07
N THR A 334 0.61 21.88 -12.51
CA THR A 334 0.91 22.55 -11.24
C THR A 334 0.89 21.56 -10.08
N HIS A 335 -0.21 20.82 -9.92
CA HIS A 335 -0.35 19.80 -8.87
C HIS A 335 0.71 18.70 -9.00
N GLY A 336 0.95 18.23 -10.22
CA GLY A 336 1.95 17.17 -10.47
C GLY A 336 3.38 17.62 -10.10
N LYS A 337 3.73 18.90 -10.30
CA LYS A 337 5.03 19.44 -9.87
C LYS A 337 5.17 19.40 -8.35
N ILE A 338 4.14 19.86 -7.63
CA ILE A 338 4.11 19.87 -6.16
C ILE A 338 4.14 18.44 -5.63
N ASN A 339 3.34 17.55 -6.22
CA ASN A 339 3.28 16.12 -5.85
C ASN A 339 4.66 15.45 -5.94
N ARG A 340 5.38 15.68 -7.04
CA ARG A 340 6.72 15.14 -7.22
C ARG A 340 7.70 15.66 -6.17
N GLN A 341 7.63 16.94 -5.83
CA GLN A 341 8.47 17.51 -4.77
C GLN A 341 8.19 16.85 -3.42
N ILE A 342 6.92 16.77 -3.02
CA ILE A 342 6.49 16.13 -1.75
C ILE A 342 6.94 14.66 -1.71
N ALA A 343 6.74 13.91 -2.80
CA ALA A 343 7.16 12.51 -2.86
C ALA A 343 8.68 12.36 -2.72
N SER A 344 9.47 13.24 -3.35
CA SER A 344 10.93 13.23 -3.27
C SER A 344 11.44 13.56 -1.86
N GLU A 345 10.76 14.43 -1.13
CA GLU A 345 11.17 14.86 0.21
C GLU A 345 10.76 13.86 1.31
N LYS A 346 9.57 13.23 1.16
CA LYS A 346 8.95 12.46 2.26
C LYS A 346 8.83 10.97 1.99
N ALA A 347 8.80 10.55 0.71
CA ALA A 347 8.50 9.18 0.32
C ALA A 347 9.71 8.42 -0.25
N ASP A 348 10.92 8.91 -0.13
CA ASP A 348 12.12 8.21 -0.56
C ASP A 348 12.35 6.95 0.28
N TRP A 349 12.37 5.78 -0.39
CA TRP A 349 12.55 4.49 0.29
C TRP A 349 13.92 4.37 0.97
N ASP A 350 14.99 4.90 0.37
CA ASP A 350 16.34 4.81 0.94
C ASP A 350 16.48 5.67 2.21
N ILE A 351 15.83 6.83 2.23
CA ILE A 351 15.78 7.70 3.42
C ILE A 351 14.94 7.04 4.51
N ASN A 352 13.78 6.50 4.18
CA ASN A 352 12.88 5.90 5.16
C ASN A 352 13.41 4.55 5.69
N TYR A 353 14.12 3.80 4.87
CA TYR A 353 14.82 2.59 5.31
C TYR A 353 15.87 2.87 6.40
N LYS A 354 16.59 4.01 6.31
CA LYS A 354 17.50 4.43 7.39
C LYS A 354 16.79 4.69 8.71
N LYS A 355 15.54 5.16 8.68
CA LYS A 355 14.72 5.30 9.89
C LYS A 355 14.37 3.95 10.49
N LEU A 356 14.09 2.95 9.65
CA LEU A 356 13.90 1.57 10.11
C LEU A 356 15.17 1.00 10.75
N GLN A 357 16.33 1.21 10.11
CA GLN A 357 17.62 0.80 10.68
C GLN A 357 17.88 1.44 12.06
N ALA A 358 17.57 2.73 12.22
CA ALA A 358 17.68 3.40 13.51
C ALA A 358 16.75 2.80 14.60
N ILE A 359 15.57 2.29 14.21
CA ILE A 359 14.71 1.54 15.15
C ILE A 359 15.40 0.22 15.54
N TYR A 360 15.94 -0.51 14.57
CA TYR A 360 16.64 -1.76 14.85
C TYR A 360 17.85 -1.55 15.77
N ASP A 361 18.67 -0.54 15.48
CA ASP A 361 19.84 -0.21 16.32
C ASP A 361 19.42 0.05 17.77
N ARG A 362 18.34 0.79 17.99
CA ARG A 362 17.79 1.05 19.33
C ARG A 362 17.27 -0.21 20.03
N LEU A 363 16.67 -1.14 19.26
CA LEU A 363 16.15 -2.39 19.82
C LEU A 363 17.25 -3.41 20.12
N LEU A 364 18.46 -3.22 19.57
CA LEU A 364 19.62 -4.09 19.72
C LEU A 364 20.58 -3.64 20.85
N THR A 365 20.35 -2.44 21.39
CA THR A 365 21.08 -1.91 22.57
C THR A 365 20.42 -2.32 23.87
#